data_e85f554f7f2b85ce0d636eafb504cca7
#
_entry.id   e85f554f7f2b85ce0d636eafb504cca7
#
_cell.length_a   1.000
_cell.length_b   1.000
_cell.length_c   1.000
_cell.angle_alpha   90.00
_cell.angle_beta   90.00
_cell.angle_gamma   90.00
#
_symmetry.space_group_name_H-M   'P 1'
#
loop_
_entity.id
_entity.type
_entity.pdbx_description
1 polymer ?
#
loop_
_entity_poly.entity_id
_entity_poly.type
_entity_poly.pdbx_seq_one_letter_code
_entity_poly.pdbx_strand_id
1 'polypeptide(L)'
;ALYTEKGKPVAATFEPEGDLEGAITSFADSMAESQMLSGYHFFKVIADGEIEYILLTKSQAEDAYMVGRLAVCQIRNLAAAYMEQFDRNNFMQNILLGNMLVVDMYNKAQKLHIEQAERVVYVIDLEDKKDSTAVELVKNLFATKMRDYVTEVDEQSIVLIKDVRDVKNEDELQKLADMIVDNMHTEAMVRVRVGYGNQVNNLPDIAKSYQEAKMALEVGKIFYAEKETIAYRYLGIGRLIYQLPMSLCEMFIHEVFGDEIPDIFNEETTTTIQKFFENNLNISETARQLYVHRNTLVYRLE
;
A
#
# COMPACT_ATOMS: atom_id res chain seq x y z
N ALA A 1 -31.79 11.14 5.17
CA ALA A 1 -30.68 12.05 4.86
C ALA A 1 -29.79 12.18 6.09
N LEU A 2 -28.50 12.33 5.89
CA LEU A 2 -27.47 12.46 6.92
C LEU A 2 -26.80 13.83 6.81
N TYR A 3 -26.61 14.52 7.92
CA TYR A 3 -26.03 15.85 8.01
C TYR A 3 -24.96 15.92 9.09
N THR A 4 -24.02 16.85 8.95
CA THR A 4 -23.15 17.25 10.08
C THR A 4 -23.94 18.02 11.13
N GLU A 5 -23.40 18.19 12.33
CA GLU A 5 -23.97 19.06 13.39
C GLU A 5 -24.26 20.51 12.94
N LYS A 6 -23.50 20.99 11.94
CA LYS A 6 -23.63 22.34 11.33
C LYS A 6 -24.62 22.42 10.18
N GLY A 7 -25.39 21.37 9.94
CA GLY A 7 -26.40 21.32 8.89
C GLY A 7 -25.88 21.08 7.47
N LYS A 8 -24.60 20.78 7.27
CA LYS A 8 -24.07 20.43 5.94
C LYS A 8 -24.48 19.01 5.55
N PRO A 9 -25.06 18.78 4.35
CA PRO A 9 -25.44 17.45 3.91
C PRO A 9 -24.20 16.56 3.66
N VAL A 10 -24.29 15.32 4.12
CA VAL A 10 -23.26 14.28 3.95
C VAL A 10 -23.73 13.25 2.92
N ALA A 11 -24.95 12.72 3.11
CA ALA A 11 -25.57 11.75 2.21
C ALA A 11 -27.09 11.84 2.29
N ALA A 12 -27.77 11.66 1.18
CA ALA A 12 -29.22 11.68 1.14
C ALA A 12 -29.77 10.68 0.12
N THR A 13 -30.87 10.03 0.48
CA THR A 13 -31.67 9.18 -0.40
C THR A 13 -32.93 9.89 -0.88
N PHE A 14 -33.19 11.09 -0.37
CA PHE A 14 -34.28 11.99 -0.75
C PHE A 14 -33.86 13.45 -0.54
N GLU A 15 -34.43 14.37 -1.26
CA GLU A 15 -34.26 15.82 -1.05
C GLU A 15 -35.26 16.31 -0.01
N PRO A 16 -34.82 16.83 1.15
CA PRO A 16 -35.70 17.39 2.15
C PRO A 16 -36.35 18.70 1.65
N GLU A 17 -37.60 18.93 1.98
CA GLU A 17 -38.31 20.14 1.65
C GLU A 17 -38.03 21.24 2.71
N GLY A 18 -37.68 22.44 2.27
CA GLY A 18 -37.44 23.61 3.12
C GLY A 18 -36.00 23.77 3.59
N ASP A 19 -35.73 24.91 4.24
CA ASP A 19 -34.45 25.20 4.87
C ASP A 19 -34.38 24.48 6.24
N LEU A 20 -33.66 23.38 6.30
CA LEU A 20 -33.49 22.57 7.51
C LEU A 20 -32.24 22.92 8.30
N GLU A 21 -31.35 23.77 7.78
CA GLU A 21 -30.06 24.06 8.44
C GLU A 21 -30.25 24.61 9.86
N GLY A 22 -31.16 25.59 10.01
CA GLY A 22 -31.53 26.15 11.31
C GLY A 22 -32.20 25.13 12.25
N ALA A 23 -33.00 24.20 11.72
CA ALA A 23 -33.65 23.15 12.49
C ALA A 23 -32.63 22.11 12.96
N ILE A 24 -31.66 21.76 12.10
CA ILE A 24 -30.60 20.78 12.41
C ILE A 24 -29.67 21.34 13.50
N THR A 25 -29.20 22.58 13.37
CA THR A 25 -28.34 23.23 14.38
C THR A 25 -29.08 23.41 15.72
N SER A 26 -30.32 23.82 15.71
CA SER A 26 -31.14 23.93 16.94
C SER A 26 -31.35 22.57 17.60
N PHE A 27 -31.54 21.51 16.83
CA PHE A 27 -31.66 20.16 17.35
C PHE A 27 -30.31 19.64 17.88
N ALA A 28 -29.18 19.96 17.22
CA ALA A 28 -27.84 19.62 17.68
C ALA A 28 -27.60 20.15 19.11
N ASP A 29 -27.96 21.40 19.36
CA ASP A 29 -27.81 22.06 20.68
C ASP A 29 -28.81 21.59 21.73
N SER A 30 -29.88 20.89 21.34
CA SER A 30 -30.89 20.39 22.27
C SER A 30 -30.37 19.21 23.11
N MET A 31 -31.02 18.94 24.27
CA MET A 31 -30.71 17.75 25.07
C MET A 31 -31.35 16.46 24.55
N ALA A 32 -32.24 16.55 23.55
CA ALA A 32 -32.97 15.41 23.03
C ALA A 32 -32.10 14.56 22.11
N GLU A 33 -32.11 13.24 22.27
CA GLU A 33 -31.46 12.30 21.34
C GLU A 33 -32.23 12.13 20.05
N SER A 34 -33.55 12.35 20.09
CA SER A 34 -34.43 12.31 18.92
C SER A 34 -35.59 13.30 19.08
N GLN A 35 -36.04 13.87 17.97
CA GLN A 35 -37.15 14.82 17.95
C GLN A 35 -37.87 14.72 16.61
N MET A 36 -39.19 14.98 16.64
CA MET A 36 -39.99 15.15 15.42
C MET A 36 -40.21 16.64 15.14
N LEU A 37 -39.74 17.13 14.00
CA LEU A 37 -39.84 18.51 13.58
C LEU A 37 -40.22 18.55 12.07
N SER A 38 -41.20 19.38 11.73
CA SER A 38 -41.61 19.64 10.32
C SER A 38 -41.86 18.38 9.49
N GLY A 39 -42.38 17.29 10.13
CA GLY A 39 -42.69 16.03 9.46
C GLY A 39 -41.47 15.09 9.25
N TYR A 40 -40.35 15.44 9.84
CA TYR A 40 -39.15 14.60 9.86
C TYR A 40 -38.83 14.13 11.28
N HIS A 41 -38.34 12.91 11.39
CA HIS A 41 -37.70 12.44 12.61
C HIS A 41 -36.20 12.73 12.56
N PHE A 42 -35.70 13.47 13.52
CA PHE A 42 -34.31 13.81 13.72
C PHE A 42 -33.72 12.87 14.78
N PHE A 43 -32.53 12.36 14.53
CA PHE A 43 -31.79 11.50 15.47
C PHE A 43 -30.34 11.95 15.53
N LYS A 44 -29.78 12.02 16.74
CA LYS A 44 -28.34 12.24 16.94
C LYS A 44 -27.60 10.94 16.80
N VAL A 45 -26.55 10.92 15.98
CA VAL A 45 -25.54 9.86 15.92
C VAL A 45 -24.38 10.33 16.77
N ILE A 46 -24.24 9.76 17.96
CA ILE A 46 -23.25 10.15 18.95
C ILE A 46 -22.14 9.08 18.96
N ALA A 47 -20.88 9.52 18.81
CA ALA A 47 -19.68 8.71 18.96
C ALA A 47 -18.75 9.40 19.98
N ASP A 48 -18.16 8.66 20.89
CA ASP A 48 -17.25 9.14 21.95
C ASP A 48 -17.75 10.35 22.76
N GLY A 49 -19.08 10.49 22.86
CA GLY A 49 -19.73 11.58 23.62
C GLY A 49 -19.97 12.85 22.81
N GLU A 50 -19.56 12.91 21.57
CA GLU A 50 -19.79 14.03 20.64
C GLU A 50 -20.79 13.66 19.54
N ILE A 51 -21.49 14.68 19.01
CA ILE A 51 -22.43 14.49 17.89
C ILE A 51 -21.61 14.42 16.59
N GLU A 52 -21.58 13.25 15.98
CA GLU A 52 -20.86 13.06 14.72
C GLU A 52 -21.75 13.41 13.53
N TYR A 53 -23.00 12.95 13.55
CA TYR A 53 -23.99 13.22 12.51
C TYR A 53 -25.40 13.40 13.08
N ILE A 54 -26.26 14.00 12.26
CA ILE A 54 -27.71 14.06 12.48
C ILE A 54 -28.39 13.31 11.34
N LEU A 55 -29.14 12.26 11.69
CA LEU A 55 -29.93 11.49 10.76
C LEU A 55 -31.36 12.04 10.69
N LEU A 56 -31.85 12.33 9.48
CA LEU A 56 -33.21 12.68 9.20
C LEU A 56 -33.92 11.52 8.48
N THR A 57 -35.09 11.14 8.98
CA THR A 57 -35.96 10.18 8.30
C THR A 57 -37.33 10.80 8.06
N LYS A 58 -37.94 10.51 6.89
CA LYS A 58 -39.30 10.93 6.52
C LYS A 58 -40.14 9.66 6.36
N SER A 59 -41.10 9.46 7.26
CA SER A 59 -42.08 8.37 7.15
C SER A 59 -43.32 8.72 7.96
N GLN A 60 -44.49 8.24 7.51
CA GLN A 60 -45.76 8.32 8.25
C GLN A 60 -46.11 6.97 8.93
N ALA A 61 -45.26 5.97 8.78
CA ALA A 61 -45.48 4.67 9.38
C ALA A 61 -45.19 4.70 10.90
N GLU A 62 -45.97 3.95 11.69
CA GLU A 62 -45.78 3.85 13.15
C GLU A 62 -44.38 3.35 13.52
N ASP A 63 -43.76 2.54 12.64
CA ASP A 63 -42.42 1.96 12.84
C ASP A 63 -41.25 2.91 12.48
N ALA A 64 -41.53 4.13 11.97
CA ALA A 64 -40.52 5.08 11.49
C ALA A 64 -39.46 5.41 12.56
N TYR A 65 -39.92 5.54 13.81
CA TYR A 65 -39.00 5.79 14.94
C TYR A 65 -38.06 4.63 15.19
N MET A 66 -38.55 3.40 15.18
CA MET A 66 -37.74 2.20 15.39
C MET A 66 -36.72 1.99 14.27
N VAL A 67 -37.14 2.20 13.02
CA VAL A 67 -36.25 2.14 11.85
C VAL A 67 -35.15 3.20 11.94
N GLY A 68 -35.51 4.42 12.36
CA GLY A 68 -34.54 5.51 12.58
C GLY A 68 -33.52 5.15 13.66
N ARG A 69 -33.95 4.59 14.78
CA ARG A 69 -33.08 4.13 15.89
C ARG A 69 -32.15 3.01 15.44
N LEU A 70 -32.63 2.05 14.64
CA LEU A 70 -31.80 0.99 14.07
C LEU A 70 -30.76 1.57 13.10
N ALA A 71 -31.15 2.52 12.26
CA ALA A 71 -30.23 3.19 11.34
C ALA A 71 -29.13 3.96 12.10
N VAL A 72 -29.46 4.68 13.19
CA VAL A 72 -28.47 5.34 14.07
C VAL A 72 -27.49 4.32 14.63
N CYS A 73 -27.98 3.20 15.14
CA CYS A 73 -27.13 2.13 15.69
C CYS A 73 -26.18 1.58 14.62
N GLN A 74 -26.68 1.33 13.42
CA GLN A 74 -25.84 0.85 12.31
C GLN A 74 -24.81 1.88 11.84
N ILE A 75 -25.18 3.15 11.69
CA ILE A 75 -24.25 4.21 11.29
C ILE A 75 -23.16 4.36 12.33
N ARG A 76 -23.49 4.36 13.63
CA ARG A 76 -22.51 4.43 14.72
C ARG A 76 -21.55 3.24 14.69
N ASN A 77 -22.05 2.02 14.50
CA ASN A 77 -21.21 0.84 14.44
C ASN A 77 -20.27 0.86 13.21
N LEU A 78 -20.77 1.33 12.05
CA LEU A 78 -19.95 1.50 10.85
C LEU A 78 -18.89 2.57 11.02
N ALA A 79 -19.25 3.74 11.61
CA ALA A 79 -18.31 4.81 11.90
C ALA A 79 -17.20 4.33 12.87
N ALA A 80 -17.57 3.66 13.96
CA ALA A 80 -16.60 3.11 14.91
C ALA A 80 -15.65 2.09 14.26
N ALA A 81 -16.19 1.18 13.44
CA ALA A 81 -15.38 0.20 12.72
C ALA A 81 -14.42 0.87 11.71
N TYR A 82 -14.89 1.91 11.02
CA TYR A 82 -14.06 2.68 10.08
C TYR A 82 -12.94 3.42 10.80
N MET A 83 -13.22 4.07 11.94
CA MET A 83 -12.21 4.76 12.74
C MET A 83 -11.18 3.78 13.31
N GLU A 84 -11.61 2.61 13.79
CA GLU A 84 -10.68 1.57 14.25
C GLU A 84 -9.74 1.12 13.12
N GLN A 85 -10.27 0.90 11.92
CA GLN A 85 -9.45 0.52 10.77
C GLN A 85 -8.49 1.65 10.35
N PHE A 86 -8.96 2.90 10.39
CA PHE A 86 -8.13 4.07 10.13
C PHE A 86 -6.98 4.20 11.13
N ASP A 87 -7.26 4.01 12.42
CA ASP A 87 -6.25 4.05 13.48
C ASP A 87 -5.21 2.93 13.33
N ARG A 88 -5.63 1.74 12.93
CA ARG A 88 -4.73 0.61 12.63
C ARG A 88 -3.83 0.90 11.44
N ASN A 89 -4.36 1.45 10.38
CA ASN A 89 -3.58 1.81 9.19
C ASN A 89 -2.59 2.94 9.50
N ASN A 90 -3.00 3.98 10.20
CA ASN A 90 -2.13 5.06 10.67
C ASN A 90 -1.01 4.55 11.59
N PHE A 91 -1.34 3.62 12.46
CA PHE A 91 -0.35 2.98 13.34
C PHE A 91 0.71 2.24 12.52
N MET A 92 0.30 1.42 11.54
CA MET A 92 1.22 0.70 10.66
C MET A 92 2.06 1.66 9.81
N GLN A 93 1.47 2.74 9.29
CA GLN A 93 2.21 3.78 8.57
C GLN A 93 3.30 4.42 9.43
N ASN A 94 3.01 4.74 10.70
CA ASN A 94 3.99 5.28 11.62
C ASN A 94 5.13 4.28 11.93
N ILE A 95 4.84 2.98 11.98
CA ILE A 95 5.86 1.93 12.12
C ILE A 95 6.75 1.91 10.88
N LEU A 96 6.19 1.88 9.68
CA LEU A 96 6.94 1.87 8.41
C LEU A 96 7.91 3.05 8.31
N LEU A 97 7.47 4.23 8.75
CA LEU A 97 8.27 5.46 8.72
C LEU A 97 9.27 5.59 9.87
N GLY A 98 9.24 4.66 10.86
CA GLY A 98 10.11 4.73 12.03
C GLY A 98 9.79 5.87 13.00
N ASN A 99 8.55 6.40 12.97
CA ASN A 99 8.12 7.58 13.73
C ASN A 99 7.67 7.26 15.17
N MET A 100 7.94 6.05 15.67
CA MET A 100 7.47 5.61 16.98
C MET A 100 8.58 4.99 17.81
N LEU A 101 8.56 5.24 19.11
CA LEU A 101 9.40 4.52 20.07
C LEU A 101 8.88 3.09 20.26
N VAL A 102 9.80 2.14 20.46
CA VAL A 102 9.46 0.71 20.58
C VAL A 102 8.44 0.45 21.70
N VAL A 103 8.57 1.13 22.84
CA VAL A 103 7.63 0.99 23.98
C VAL A 103 6.23 1.44 23.58
N ASP A 104 6.11 2.55 22.86
CA ASP A 104 4.83 3.10 22.40
C ASP A 104 4.19 2.21 21.34
N MET A 105 5.02 1.57 20.48
CA MET A 105 4.53 0.59 19.51
C MET A 105 3.78 -0.56 20.18
N TYR A 106 4.38 -1.18 21.19
CA TYR A 106 3.73 -2.31 21.88
C TYR A 106 2.49 -1.89 22.66
N ASN A 107 2.54 -0.75 23.33
CA ASN A 107 1.38 -0.21 24.05
C ASN A 107 0.20 0.10 23.11
N LYS A 108 0.49 0.72 21.95
CA LYS A 108 -0.54 1.06 20.96
C LYS A 108 -1.05 -0.18 20.23
N ALA A 109 -0.18 -1.13 19.89
CA ALA A 109 -0.56 -2.41 19.29
C ALA A 109 -1.55 -3.18 20.19
N GLN A 110 -1.32 -3.21 21.50
CA GLN A 110 -2.22 -3.84 22.47
C GLN A 110 -3.59 -3.16 22.48
N LYS A 111 -3.64 -1.83 22.47
CA LYS A 111 -4.90 -1.06 22.42
C LYS A 111 -5.69 -1.30 21.13
N LEU A 112 -4.99 -1.44 20.01
CA LEU A 112 -5.56 -1.68 18.68
C LEU A 112 -5.80 -3.17 18.39
N HIS A 113 -5.60 -4.04 19.36
CA HIS A 113 -5.75 -5.50 19.21
C HIS A 113 -4.94 -6.07 18.04
N ILE A 114 -3.71 -5.56 17.83
CA ILE A 114 -2.81 -6.02 16.78
C ILE A 114 -1.94 -7.14 17.35
N GLU A 115 -2.14 -8.34 16.83
CA GLU A 115 -1.38 -9.52 17.24
C GLU A 115 0.06 -9.48 16.74
N GLN A 116 0.96 -10.07 17.53
CA GLN A 116 2.29 -10.38 17.05
C GLN A 116 2.18 -11.51 16.02
N ALA A 117 2.78 -11.30 14.85
CA ALA A 117 2.71 -12.23 13.74
C ALA A 117 3.95 -12.10 12.86
N GLU A 118 4.24 -13.17 12.13
CA GLU A 118 5.21 -13.14 11.04
C GLU A 118 4.66 -12.33 9.87
N ARG A 119 5.43 -11.33 9.41
CA ARG A 119 5.00 -10.41 8.36
C ARG A 119 6.07 -10.19 7.32
N VAL A 120 5.62 -9.92 6.10
CA VAL A 120 6.45 -9.43 5.00
C VAL A 120 5.84 -8.14 4.48
N VAL A 121 6.69 -7.17 4.17
CA VAL A 121 6.25 -5.92 3.56
C VAL A 121 6.47 -6.00 2.05
N TYR A 122 5.41 -5.72 1.30
CA TYR A 122 5.40 -5.54 -0.14
C TYR A 122 5.20 -4.06 -0.45
N VAL A 123 6.04 -3.52 -1.33
CA VAL A 123 5.88 -2.18 -1.88
C VAL A 123 5.50 -2.33 -3.35
N ILE A 124 4.35 -1.79 -3.70
CA ILE A 124 3.78 -1.80 -5.05
C ILE A 124 4.02 -0.41 -5.62
N ASP A 125 4.96 -0.30 -6.54
CA ASP A 125 5.35 0.94 -7.21
C ASP A 125 4.53 1.09 -8.50
N LEU A 126 3.81 2.19 -8.61
CA LEU A 126 2.95 2.51 -9.75
C LEU A 126 3.78 3.31 -10.76
N GLU A 127 3.92 2.83 -11.99
CA GLU A 127 4.66 3.53 -13.05
C GLU A 127 3.95 4.84 -13.47
N ASP A 128 2.62 4.84 -13.41
CA ASP A 128 1.77 6.00 -13.68
C ASP A 128 1.24 6.63 -12.39
N LYS A 129 0.64 7.83 -12.52
CA LYS A 129 0.00 8.49 -11.37
C LYS A 129 -1.02 7.57 -10.72
N LYS A 130 -0.94 7.52 -9.39
CA LYS A 130 -1.83 6.77 -8.52
C LYS A 130 -3.29 7.04 -8.85
N ASP A 131 -3.99 6.00 -9.26
CA ASP A 131 -5.43 5.99 -9.39
C ASP A 131 -6.04 5.41 -8.10
N SER A 132 -7.11 6.01 -7.62
CA SER A 132 -7.90 5.51 -6.48
C SER A 132 -8.34 4.05 -6.68
N THR A 133 -8.58 3.66 -7.94
CA THR A 133 -8.95 2.30 -8.34
C THR A 133 -7.88 1.27 -7.97
N ALA A 134 -6.60 1.60 -8.18
CA ALA A 134 -5.48 0.72 -7.85
C ALA A 134 -5.39 0.44 -6.34
N VAL A 135 -5.57 1.48 -5.52
CA VAL A 135 -5.57 1.36 -4.05
C VAL A 135 -6.75 0.53 -3.56
N GLU A 136 -7.95 0.78 -4.10
CA GLU A 136 -9.15 0.02 -3.76
C GLU A 136 -9.03 -1.45 -4.16
N LEU A 137 -8.44 -1.75 -5.31
CA LEU A 137 -8.20 -3.11 -5.75
C LEU A 137 -7.30 -3.86 -4.76
N VAL A 138 -6.15 -3.29 -4.37
CA VAL A 138 -5.26 -3.91 -3.39
C VAL A 138 -5.97 -4.07 -2.04
N LYS A 139 -6.72 -3.06 -1.59
CA LYS A 139 -7.53 -3.17 -0.36
C LYS A 139 -8.53 -4.32 -0.47
N ASN A 140 -9.25 -4.46 -1.58
CA ASN A 140 -10.24 -5.52 -1.78
C ASN A 140 -9.62 -6.93 -1.82
N LEU A 141 -8.44 -7.07 -2.42
CA LEU A 141 -7.71 -8.33 -2.47
C LEU A 141 -7.26 -8.82 -1.07
N PHE A 142 -6.93 -7.90 -0.16
CA PHE A 142 -6.31 -8.21 1.13
C PHE A 142 -7.15 -7.82 2.36
N ALA A 143 -8.11 -6.90 2.25
CA ALA A 143 -8.91 -6.41 3.38
C ALA A 143 -9.87 -7.45 3.99
N THR A 144 -10.16 -8.56 3.30
CA THR A 144 -11.00 -9.65 3.80
C THR A 144 -10.37 -10.40 4.99
N LYS A 145 -9.06 -10.28 5.18
CA LYS A 145 -8.34 -10.80 6.33
C LYS A 145 -7.97 -9.63 7.25
N MET A 146 -8.60 -9.51 8.41
CA MET A 146 -8.30 -8.47 9.44
C MET A 146 -6.83 -8.44 9.92
N ARG A 147 -5.94 -9.22 9.30
CA ARG A 147 -4.54 -9.40 9.67
C ARG A 147 -3.57 -8.69 8.73
N ASP A 148 -4.04 -8.35 7.52
CA ASP A 148 -3.25 -7.66 6.50
C ASP A 148 -3.53 -6.16 6.58
N TYR A 149 -2.52 -5.33 6.31
CA TYR A 149 -2.66 -3.88 6.33
C TYR A 149 -2.21 -3.32 4.98
N VAL A 150 -3.08 -2.51 4.39
CA VAL A 150 -2.79 -1.78 3.16
C VAL A 150 -2.75 -0.31 3.49
N THR A 151 -1.62 0.33 3.29
CA THR A 151 -1.42 1.75 3.55
C THR A 151 -0.67 2.43 2.41
N GLU A 152 -0.64 3.74 2.46
CA GLU A 152 -0.01 4.59 1.48
C GLU A 152 1.03 5.45 2.20
N VAL A 153 2.27 5.42 1.76
CA VAL A 153 3.35 6.19 2.38
C VAL A 153 3.70 7.42 1.54
N ASP A 154 3.55 7.31 0.23
CA ASP A 154 3.76 8.38 -0.74
C ASP A 154 2.72 8.33 -1.87
N GLU A 155 2.83 9.28 -2.84
CA GLU A 155 1.88 9.41 -3.94
C GLU A 155 2.04 8.35 -5.04
N GLN A 156 3.10 7.55 -5.02
CA GLN A 156 3.45 6.61 -6.10
C GLN A 156 3.43 5.16 -5.65
N SER A 157 3.35 4.89 -4.35
CA SER A 157 3.44 3.53 -3.84
C SER A 157 2.27 3.15 -2.94
N ILE A 158 1.89 1.87 -3.03
CA ILE A 158 0.98 1.20 -2.11
C ILE A 158 1.80 0.20 -1.31
N VAL A 159 1.62 0.18 0.00
CA VAL A 159 2.36 -0.72 0.89
C VAL A 159 1.40 -1.73 1.49
N LEU A 160 1.67 -3.02 1.25
CA LEU A 160 0.97 -4.13 1.87
C LEU A 160 1.87 -4.75 2.96
N ILE A 161 1.39 -4.77 4.19
CA ILE A 161 1.99 -5.51 5.30
C ILE A 161 1.20 -6.82 5.44
N LYS A 162 1.78 -7.90 4.94
CA LYS A 162 1.13 -9.21 4.84
C LYS A 162 1.45 -10.07 6.04
N ASP A 163 0.42 -10.65 6.69
CA ASP A 163 0.59 -11.76 7.65
C ASP A 163 0.93 -13.04 6.87
N VAL A 164 2.08 -13.65 7.19
CA VAL A 164 2.61 -14.81 6.47
C VAL A 164 2.72 -16.06 7.33
N ARG A 165 2.02 -16.13 8.46
CA ARG A 165 2.00 -17.32 9.33
C ARG A 165 1.53 -18.60 8.61
N ASP A 166 0.68 -18.45 7.60
CA ASP A 166 0.16 -19.56 6.79
C ASP A 166 1.04 -19.87 5.58
N VAL A 167 2.08 -19.08 5.31
CA VAL A 167 2.99 -19.25 4.17
C VAL A 167 4.07 -20.26 4.53
N LYS A 168 4.20 -21.30 3.71
CA LYS A 168 5.07 -22.46 4.00
C LYS A 168 6.50 -22.32 3.45
N ASN A 169 6.64 -21.57 2.38
CA ASN A 169 7.90 -21.41 1.68
C ASN A 169 7.96 -20.06 0.95
N GLU A 170 9.14 -19.72 0.45
CA GLU A 170 9.37 -18.46 -0.24
C GLU A 170 8.77 -18.38 -1.63
N ASP A 171 8.57 -19.52 -2.28
CA ASP A 171 7.87 -19.54 -3.58
C ASP A 171 6.44 -19.04 -3.44
N GLU A 172 5.82 -19.20 -2.27
CA GLU A 172 4.48 -18.64 -2.00
C GLU A 172 4.52 -17.12 -1.83
N LEU A 173 5.61 -16.55 -1.28
CA LEU A 173 5.82 -15.10 -1.23
C LEU A 173 6.00 -14.51 -2.63
N GLN A 174 6.77 -15.20 -3.47
CA GLN A 174 6.94 -14.81 -4.88
C GLN A 174 5.61 -14.86 -5.63
N LYS A 175 4.86 -15.96 -5.52
CA LYS A 175 3.54 -16.11 -6.15
C LYS A 175 2.55 -15.04 -5.70
N LEU A 176 2.65 -14.57 -4.45
CA LEU A 176 1.83 -13.47 -3.96
C LEU A 176 2.19 -12.15 -4.68
N ALA A 177 3.49 -11.89 -4.86
CA ALA A 177 3.93 -10.71 -5.60
C ALA A 177 3.46 -10.76 -7.07
N ASP A 178 3.60 -11.92 -7.73
CA ASP A 178 3.16 -12.13 -9.10
C ASP A 178 1.62 -11.98 -9.23
N MET A 179 0.86 -12.51 -8.26
CA MET A 179 -0.59 -12.33 -8.21
C MET A 179 -0.99 -10.84 -8.09
N ILE A 180 -0.24 -10.04 -7.32
CA ILE A 180 -0.51 -8.60 -7.22
C ILE A 180 -0.29 -7.94 -8.59
N VAL A 181 0.82 -8.22 -9.27
CA VAL A 181 1.11 -7.68 -10.60
C VAL A 181 0.02 -8.06 -11.59
N ASP A 182 -0.35 -9.35 -11.65
CA ASP A 182 -1.37 -9.86 -12.57
C ASP A 182 -2.73 -9.18 -12.36
N ASN A 183 -3.18 -9.03 -11.11
CA ASN A 183 -4.44 -8.36 -10.81
C ASN A 183 -4.39 -6.86 -11.15
N MET A 184 -3.26 -6.18 -10.89
CA MET A 184 -3.11 -4.77 -11.24
C MET A 184 -3.14 -4.57 -12.75
N HIS A 185 -2.52 -5.45 -13.52
CA HIS A 185 -2.56 -5.40 -14.99
C HIS A 185 -3.95 -5.69 -15.55
N THR A 186 -4.65 -6.71 -15.01
CA THR A 186 -5.90 -7.20 -15.61
C THR A 186 -7.12 -6.41 -15.15
N GLU A 187 -7.19 -6.00 -13.89
CA GLU A 187 -8.39 -5.36 -13.33
C GLU A 187 -8.25 -3.83 -13.25
N ALA A 188 -7.06 -3.32 -12.88
CA ALA A 188 -6.82 -1.87 -12.81
C ALA A 188 -6.22 -1.30 -14.10
N MET A 189 -5.73 -2.14 -15.04
CA MET A 189 -5.01 -1.74 -16.27
C MET A 189 -3.79 -0.84 -15.98
N VAL A 190 -3.15 -1.02 -14.83
CA VAL A 190 -1.99 -0.24 -14.37
C VAL A 190 -0.75 -1.12 -14.36
N ARG A 191 0.36 -0.62 -14.89
CA ARG A 191 1.65 -1.27 -14.76
C ARG A 191 2.26 -0.98 -13.42
N VAL A 192 2.72 -2.03 -12.75
CA VAL A 192 3.31 -1.94 -11.43
C VAL A 192 4.57 -2.78 -11.33
N ARG A 193 5.45 -2.40 -10.41
CA ARG A 193 6.53 -3.26 -9.93
C ARG A 193 6.33 -3.54 -8.45
N VAL A 194 6.59 -4.76 -8.03
CA VAL A 194 6.42 -5.19 -6.66
C VAL A 194 7.76 -5.61 -6.08
N GLY A 195 8.24 -4.83 -5.09
CA GLY A 195 9.38 -5.20 -4.27
C GLY A 195 8.93 -5.74 -2.93
N TYR A 196 9.59 -6.77 -2.40
CA TYR A 196 9.29 -7.25 -1.06
C TYR A 196 10.53 -7.55 -0.24
N GLY A 197 10.41 -7.25 1.08
CA GLY A 197 11.47 -7.45 2.07
C GLY A 197 11.53 -8.86 2.62
N ASN A 198 12.39 -9.07 3.60
CA ASN A 198 12.45 -10.33 4.33
C ASN A 198 11.30 -10.43 5.33
N GLN A 199 10.95 -11.67 5.69
CA GLN A 199 10.03 -11.98 6.76
C GLN A 199 10.57 -11.50 8.12
N VAL A 200 9.69 -10.88 8.91
CA VAL A 200 9.99 -10.34 10.24
C VAL A 200 8.94 -10.79 11.24
N ASN A 201 9.36 -10.95 12.52
CA ASN A 201 8.53 -11.52 13.57
C ASN A 201 8.08 -10.47 14.61
N ASN A 202 8.70 -9.29 14.60
CA ASN A 202 8.46 -8.24 15.58
C ASN A 202 7.94 -6.96 14.92
N LEU A 203 7.12 -6.19 15.62
CA LEU A 203 6.59 -4.92 15.11
C LEU A 203 7.68 -3.91 14.70
N PRO A 204 8.75 -3.67 15.49
CA PRO A 204 9.82 -2.75 15.10
C PRO A 204 10.54 -3.16 13.80
N ASP A 205 10.63 -4.45 13.53
CA ASP A 205 11.33 -4.96 12.35
C ASP A 205 10.52 -4.78 11.03
N ILE A 206 9.23 -4.41 11.13
CA ILE A 206 8.39 -4.08 9.95
C ILE A 206 9.02 -2.93 9.16
N ALA A 207 9.56 -1.91 9.84
CA ALA A 207 10.27 -0.81 9.19
C ALA A 207 11.48 -1.30 8.37
N LYS A 208 12.22 -2.30 8.89
CA LYS A 208 13.33 -2.92 8.18
C LYS A 208 12.87 -3.66 6.93
N SER A 209 11.82 -4.49 7.03
CA SER A 209 11.25 -5.18 5.87
C SER A 209 10.76 -4.19 4.80
N TYR A 210 10.21 -3.04 5.20
CA TYR A 210 9.83 -1.97 4.29
C TYR A 210 11.03 -1.35 3.56
N GLN A 211 12.11 -1.03 4.28
CA GLN A 211 13.33 -0.49 3.65
C GLN A 211 13.96 -1.51 2.69
N GLU A 212 13.94 -2.79 3.05
CA GLU A 212 14.38 -3.88 2.20
C GLU A 212 13.53 -3.98 0.92
N ALA A 213 12.20 -3.86 1.03
CA ALA A 213 11.29 -3.86 -0.12
C ALA A 213 11.53 -2.66 -1.06
N LYS A 214 11.74 -1.46 -0.50
CA LYS A 214 12.12 -0.27 -1.29
C LYS A 214 13.45 -0.49 -2.01
N MET A 215 14.45 -0.99 -1.31
CA MET A 215 15.75 -1.30 -1.92
C MET A 215 15.61 -2.35 -3.03
N ALA A 216 14.72 -3.32 -2.88
CA ALA A 216 14.45 -4.30 -3.92
C ALA A 216 13.94 -3.64 -5.20
N LEU A 217 13.04 -2.66 -5.10
CA LEU A 217 12.56 -1.88 -6.25
C LEU A 217 13.66 -1.05 -6.88
N GLU A 218 14.42 -0.28 -6.09
CA GLU A 218 15.46 0.61 -6.60
C GLU A 218 16.60 -0.16 -7.30
N VAL A 219 17.11 -1.20 -6.63
CA VAL A 219 18.13 -2.08 -7.23
C VAL A 219 17.55 -2.84 -8.43
N GLY A 220 16.30 -3.24 -8.34
CA GLY A 220 15.60 -3.93 -9.42
C GLY A 220 15.47 -3.09 -10.68
N LYS A 221 15.16 -1.81 -10.57
CA LYS A 221 15.12 -0.88 -11.71
C LYS A 221 16.45 -0.80 -12.45
N ILE A 222 17.56 -0.94 -11.72
CA ILE A 222 18.92 -0.83 -12.30
C ILE A 222 19.39 -2.17 -12.88
N PHE A 223 19.29 -3.26 -12.11
CA PHE A 223 19.92 -4.54 -12.45
C PHE A 223 18.97 -5.59 -13.03
N TYR A 224 17.65 -5.40 -12.87
CA TYR A 224 16.63 -6.38 -13.24
C TYR A 224 15.43 -5.69 -13.90
N ALA A 225 15.71 -4.80 -14.88
CA ALA A 225 14.70 -3.94 -15.51
C ALA A 225 13.51 -4.71 -16.11
N GLU A 226 13.73 -5.95 -16.56
CA GLU A 226 12.68 -6.79 -17.13
C GLU A 226 11.79 -7.50 -16.09
N LYS A 227 12.18 -7.46 -14.79
CA LYS A 227 11.41 -8.12 -13.73
C LYS A 227 10.43 -7.15 -13.10
N GLU A 228 9.18 -7.58 -13.01
CA GLU A 228 8.12 -6.83 -12.34
C GLU A 228 8.03 -7.15 -10.85
N THR A 229 8.55 -8.32 -10.43
CA THR A 229 8.55 -8.76 -9.02
C THR A 229 9.96 -9.03 -8.54
N ILE A 230 10.36 -8.43 -7.41
CA ILE A 230 11.74 -8.46 -6.93
C ILE A 230 11.78 -8.67 -5.42
N ALA A 231 12.43 -9.76 -5.00
CA ALA A 231 12.69 -10.03 -3.58
C ALA A 231 14.04 -9.44 -3.15
N TYR A 232 14.07 -8.76 -2.01
CA TYR A 232 15.30 -8.22 -1.43
C TYR A 232 16.42 -9.25 -1.30
N ARG A 233 16.11 -10.46 -0.89
CA ARG A 233 17.09 -11.54 -0.70
C ARG A 233 17.83 -11.97 -1.98
N TYR A 234 17.21 -11.78 -3.15
CA TYR A 234 17.78 -12.16 -4.44
C TYR A 234 18.57 -11.05 -5.13
N LEU A 235 18.70 -9.89 -4.50
CA LEU A 235 19.48 -8.78 -5.06
C LEU A 235 20.99 -9.07 -5.17
N GLY A 236 21.50 -10.04 -4.40
CA GLY A 236 22.89 -10.42 -4.44
C GLY A 236 23.84 -9.24 -4.20
N ILE A 237 24.83 -9.12 -5.08
CA ILE A 237 25.83 -8.04 -5.03
C ILE A 237 25.23 -6.67 -5.36
N GLY A 238 24.12 -6.61 -6.11
CA GLY A 238 23.46 -5.36 -6.48
C GLY A 238 23.12 -4.47 -5.29
N ARG A 239 22.68 -5.06 -4.16
CA ARG A 239 22.42 -4.31 -2.92
C ARG A 239 23.66 -3.67 -2.30
N LEU A 240 24.84 -4.30 -2.47
CA LEU A 240 26.10 -3.74 -1.96
C LEU A 240 26.54 -2.59 -2.84
N ILE A 241 26.50 -2.76 -4.15
CA ILE A 241 26.84 -1.70 -5.12
C ILE A 241 25.93 -0.48 -4.93
N TYR A 242 24.62 -0.70 -4.78
CA TYR A 242 23.65 0.38 -4.58
C TYR A 242 23.92 1.21 -3.30
N GLN A 243 24.49 0.58 -2.26
CA GLN A 243 24.83 1.26 -1.00
C GLN A 243 26.17 1.98 -1.02
N LEU A 244 26.98 1.84 -2.07
CA LEU A 244 28.24 2.54 -2.17
C LEU A 244 28.00 4.05 -2.35
N PRO A 245 28.75 4.91 -1.64
CA PRO A 245 28.76 6.34 -1.93
C PRO A 245 29.12 6.61 -3.40
N MET A 246 28.45 7.55 -4.03
CA MET A 246 28.70 7.90 -5.44
C MET A 246 30.17 8.24 -5.68
N SER A 247 30.82 8.99 -4.76
CA SER A 247 32.24 9.31 -4.84
C SER A 247 33.16 8.08 -4.90
N LEU A 248 32.79 7.00 -4.23
CA LEU A 248 33.54 5.73 -4.29
C LEU A 248 33.34 5.04 -5.64
N CYS A 249 32.14 5.08 -6.19
CA CYS A 249 31.83 4.56 -7.52
C CYS A 249 32.60 5.32 -8.61
N GLU A 250 32.61 6.66 -8.54
CA GLU A 250 33.36 7.53 -9.46
C GLU A 250 34.85 7.29 -9.38
N MET A 251 35.41 7.17 -8.16
CA MET A 251 36.82 6.85 -7.95
C MET A 251 37.17 5.51 -8.60
N PHE A 252 36.37 4.48 -8.37
CA PHE A 252 36.59 3.16 -8.96
C PHE A 252 36.50 3.16 -10.49
N ILE A 253 35.52 3.88 -11.05
CA ILE A 253 35.37 4.02 -12.51
C ILE A 253 36.61 4.72 -13.10
N HIS A 254 37.08 5.79 -12.45
CA HIS A 254 38.29 6.50 -12.87
C HIS A 254 39.56 5.62 -12.76
N GLU A 255 39.68 4.82 -11.71
CA GLU A 255 40.81 3.89 -11.56
C GLU A 255 40.84 2.81 -12.65
N VAL A 256 39.67 2.34 -13.08
CA VAL A 256 39.54 1.26 -14.06
C VAL A 256 39.64 1.77 -15.50
N PHE A 257 39.01 2.90 -15.81
CA PHE A 257 38.82 3.42 -17.16
C PHE A 257 39.60 4.71 -17.46
N GLY A 258 40.19 5.35 -16.45
CA GLY A 258 40.82 6.67 -16.58
C GLY A 258 39.78 7.80 -16.64
N ASP A 259 40.17 8.93 -17.31
CA ASP A 259 39.32 10.13 -17.38
C ASP A 259 38.13 9.99 -18.36
N GLU A 260 38.18 9.02 -19.26
CA GLU A 260 37.14 8.80 -20.26
C GLU A 260 36.60 7.35 -20.18
N ILE A 261 35.29 7.22 -19.99
CA ILE A 261 34.64 5.91 -20.10
C ILE A 261 34.67 5.52 -21.58
N PRO A 262 35.22 4.33 -21.94
CA PRO A 262 35.26 3.90 -23.32
C PRO A 262 33.85 3.82 -23.96
N ASP A 263 33.73 4.30 -25.20
CA ASP A 263 32.48 4.24 -25.99
C ASP A 263 31.98 2.81 -26.26
N ILE A 264 32.78 1.80 -25.89
CA ILE A 264 32.40 0.38 -26.00
C ILE A 264 31.23 -0.01 -25.11
N PHE A 265 30.91 0.74 -24.05
CA PHE A 265 29.77 0.49 -23.17
C PHE A 265 28.45 1.03 -23.76
N ASN A 266 28.21 0.73 -25.04
CA ASN A 266 26.90 0.94 -25.66
C ASN A 266 25.89 -0.13 -25.20
N GLU A 267 24.62 0.06 -25.55
CA GLU A 267 23.51 -0.83 -25.16
C GLU A 267 23.76 -2.29 -25.61
N GLU A 268 24.33 -2.49 -26.81
CA GLU A 268 24.60 -3.81 -27.36
C GLU A 268 25.67 -4.56 -26.55
N THR A 269 26.76 -3.88 -26.21
CA THR A 269 27.85 -4.45 -25.41
C THR A 269 27.38 -4.73 -23.98
N THR A 270 26.65 -3.80 -23.36
CA THR A 270 26.10 -3.96 -22.02
C THR A 270 25.17 -5.16 -21.96
N THR A 271 24.24 -5.29 -22.91
CA THR A 271 23.34 -6.44 -23.02
C THR A 271 24.13 -7.75 -23.22
N THR A 272 25.17 -7.71 -24.03
CA THR A 272 26.03 -8.88 -24.28
C THR A 272 26.73 -9.35 -22.99
N ILE A 273 27.31 -8.42 -22.25
CA ILE A 273 28.00 -8.70 -20.98
C ILE A 273 26.98 -9.24 -19.96
N GLN A 274 25.85 -8.62 -19.83
CA GLN A 274 24.80 -9.06 -18.90
C GLN A 274 24.36 -10.49 -19.21
N LYS A 275 24.01 -10.80 -20.44
CA LYS A 275 23.62 -12.16 -20.85
C LYS A 275 24.74 -13.18 -20.68
N PHE A 276 26.00 -12.77 -20.84
CA PHE A 276 27.13 -13.64 -20.61
C PHE A 276 27.28 -14.04 -19.14
N PHE A 277 27.09 -13.10 -18.21
CA PHE A 277 27.07 -13.40 -16.78
C PHE A 277 25.83 -14.22 -16.37
N GLU A 278 24.65 -13.91 -16.88
CA GLU A 278 23.41 -14.68 -16.61
C GLU A 278 23.55 -16.14 -17.03
N ASN A 279 24.31 -16.43 -18.09
CA ASN A 279 24.59 -17.76 -18.58
C ASN A 279 25.87 -18.39 -17.97
N ASN A 280 26.31 -17.92 -16.81
CA ASN A 280 27.49 -18.41 -16.12
C ASN A 280 28.75 -18.46 -17.01
N LEU A 281 28.98 -17.42 -17.78
CA LEU A 281 30.11 -17.26 -18.71
C LEU A 281 30.12 -18.30 -19.85
N ASN A 282 28.97 -18.87 -20.18
CA ASN A 282 28.85 -19.86 -21.26
C ASN A 282 28.64 -19.18 -22.61
N ILE A 283 29.71 -19.09 -23.41
CA ILE A 283 29.72 -18.45 -24.72
C ILE A 283 28.65 -19.03 -25.67
N SER A 284 28.49 -20.36 -25.69
CA SER A 284 27.57 -21.01 -26.62
C SER A 284 26.11 -20.71 -26.31
N GLU A 285 25.75 -20.74 -25.03
CA GLU A 285 24.40 -20.45 -24.56
C GLU A 285 24.08 -18.95 -24.72
N THR A 286 25.02 -18.08 -24.39
CA THR A 286 24.86 -16.63 -24.58
C THR A 286 24.69 -16.26 -26.06
N ALA A 287 25.49 -16.84 -26.95
CA ALA A 287 25.34 -16.60 -28.38
C ALA A 287 23.96 -17.03 -28.90
N ARG A 288 23.46 -18.17 -28.41
CA ARG A 288 22.11 -18.67 -28.76
C ARG A 288 21.01 -17.71 -28.28
N GLN A 289 21.10 -17.24 -27.06
CA GLN A 289 20.09 -16.31 -26.51
C GLN A 289 20.12 -14.92 -27.16
N LEU A 290 21.29 -14.45 -27.57
CA LEU A 290 21.46 -13.18 -28.28
C LEU A 290 21.21 -13.30 -29.78
N TYR A 291 20.90 -14.50 -30.30
CA TYR A 291 20.71 -14.78 -31.72
C TYR A 291 21.91 -14.37 -32.59
N VAL A 292 23.14 -14.49 -32.05
CA VAL A 292 24.39 -14.18 -32.77
C VAL A 292 25.24 -15.44 -32.95
N HIS A 293 26.14 -15.40 -33.95
CA HIS A 293 27.11 -16.48 -34.10
C HIS A 293 28.14 -16.47 -32.97
N ARG A 294 28.59 -17.64 -32.52
CA ARG A 294 29.57 -17.79 -31.42
C ARG A 294 30.81 -16.89 -31.65
N ASN A 295 31.35 -16.82 -32.85
CA ASN A 295 32.52 -16.00 -33.13
C ASN A 295 32.25 -14.50 -32.99
N THR A 296 31.04 -14.06 -33.33
CA THR A 296 30.60 -12.68 -33.12
C THR A 296 30.54 -12.34 -31.65
N LEU A 297 30.04 -13.26 -30.82
CA LEU A 297 30.03 -13.05 -29.37
C LEU A 297 31.46 -12.98 -28.80
N VAL A 298 32.37 -13.86 -29.23
CA VAL A 298 33.78 -13.82 -28.79
C VAL A 298 34.40 -12.48 -29.16
N TYR A 299 34.21 -12.01 -30.39
CA TYR A 299 34.71 -10.70 -30.84
C TYR A 299 34.15 -9.51 -30.03
N ARG A 300 32.90 -9.60 -29.56
CA ARG A 300 32.30 -8.56 -28.69
C ARG A 300 32.83 -8.58 -27.28
N LEU A 301 33.32 -9.72 -26.78
CA LEU A 301 33.85 -9.89 -25.45
C LEU A 301 35.36 -9.66 -25.35
N GLU A 302 36.08 -9.66 -26.48
CA GLU A 302 37.50 -9.29 -26.61
C GLU A 302 37.67 -7.78 -26.76
#